data_add016a21d9a8f2b379f94f16ea94d56
#
_entry.id   add016a21d9a8f2b379f94f16ea94d56
#
_cell.length_a   1.000
_cell.length_b   1.000
_cell.length_c   1.000
_cell.angle_alpha   90.00
_cell.angle_beta   90.00
_cell.angle_gamma   90.00
#
_symmetry.space_group_name_H-M   'P 1'
#
loop_
_entity.id
_entity.type
_entity.pdbx_description
1 polymer ?
#
loop_
_entity_poly.entity_id
_entity_poly.type
_entity_poly.pdbx_seq_one_letter_code
_entity_poly.pdbx_strand_id
1 'polypeptide(L)'
;AGPMALPSHPAGRLPIVQAGASPTGIAFAGAVADVVFGAVPDLEDAVAQRAALRDAAVAAGREADDIRFLPGLNMVLADSREEANAVAESSGVDATLHWTVVGTPEDVADAVEARAEARAIDGFIALPGGSRNSVDLFLDQVVQILARRGLRRDGYRGNTLREHLGLRG
;
A
#
# COMPACT_ATOMS: atom_id res chain seq x y z
N ALA A 1 30.77 18.01 -11.65
CA ALA A 1 30.24 16.65 -11.73
C ALA A 1 29.80 16.40 -13.17
N GLY A 2 30.26 15.33 -13.79
CA GLY A 2 29.87 14.92 -15.14
C GLY A 2 28.79 13.85 -15.09
N PRO A 3 28.15 13.49 -16.22
CA PRO A 3 27.20 12.41 -16.29
C PRO A 3 27.87 11.09 -15.91
N MET A 4 27.13 10.24 -15.21
CA MET A 4 27.60 8.89 -14.89
C MET A 4 27.72 8.10 -16.19
N ALA A 5 28.87 7.47 -16.40
CA ALA A 5 29.22 6.74 -17.65
C ALA A 5 28.62 5.28 -17.64
N LEU A 6 27.60 5.02 -16.85
CA LEU A 6 26.95 3.72 -16.84
C LEU A 6 25.80 3.70 -17.87
N PRO A 7 25.69 2.65 -18.69
CA PRO A 7 24.55 2.51 -19.59
C PRO A 7 23.24 2.44 -18.80
N SER A 8 22.17 2.98 -19.36
CA SER A 8 20.84 2.84 -18.78
C SER A 8 20.42 1.38 -18.74
N HIS A 9 19.77 0.96 -17.64
CA HIS A 9 19.25 -0.40 -17.53
C HIS A 9 18.08 -0.60 -18.51
N PRO A 10 17.98 -1.75 -19.21
CA PRO A 10 16.88 -2.00 -20.16
C PRO A 10 15.48 -1.93 -19.52
N ALA A 11 15.35 -2.19 -18.20
CA ALA A 11 14.11 -2.04 -17.46
C ALA A 11 13.67 -0.58 -17.22
N GLY A 12 14.43 0.39 -17.72
CA GLY A 12 14.13 1.81 -17.58
C GLY A 12 14.46 2.37 -16.19
N ARG A 13 13.77 3.44 -15.82
CA ARG A 13 13.94 4.15 -14.55
C ARG A 13 13.42 3.30 -13.36
N LEU A 14 14.15 3.27 -12.25
CA LEU A 14 13.68 2.67 -11.02
C LEU A 14 12.43 3.40 -10.52
N PRO A 15 11.41 2.68 -9.98
CA PRO A 15 10.29 3.32 -9.31
C PRO A 15 10.77 4.16 -8.11
N ILE A 16 10.27 5.38 -8.02
CA ILE A 16 10.54 6.28 -6.89
C ILE A 16 9.41 6.13 -5.89
N VAL A 17 9.75 5.68 -4.69
CA VAL A 17 8.82 5.59 -3.56
C VAL A 17 9.10 6.72 -2.59
N GLN A 18 8.08 7.47 -2.22
CA GLN A 18 8.16 8.59 -1.29
C GLN A 18 7.21 8.35 -0.12
N ALA A 19 7.59 8.77 1.08
CA ALA A 19 6.74 8.76 2.26
C ALA A 19 6.48 10.20 2.74
N GLY A 20 5.24 10.48 3.14
CA GLY A 20 4.86 11.75 3.74
C GLY A 20 3.54 12.29 3.21
N ALA A 21 2.84 13.00 4.10
CA ALA A 21 1.49 13.53 3.88
C ALA A 21 1.39 15.06 4.07
N SER A 22 2.52 15.75 4.33
CA SER A 22 2.52 17.20 4.43
C SER A 22 2.20 17.84 3.07
N PRO A 23 1.63 19.06 3.02
CA PRO A 23 1.35 19.74 1.74
C PRO A 23 2.57 19.81 0.81
N THR A 24 3.76 20.11 1.37
CA THR A 24 5.03 20.12 0.63
C THR A 24 5.42 18.71 0.15
N GLY A 25 5.21 17.69 0.99
CA GLY A 25 5.47 16.30 0.65
C GLY A 25 4.55 15.80 -0.47
N ILE A 26 3.28 16.17 -0.47
CA ILE A 26 2.30 15.84 -1.50
C ILE A 26 2.68 16.51 -2.84
N ALA A 27 3.02 17.80 -2.82
CA ALA A 27 3.45 18.52 -4.02
C ALA A 27 4.74 17.92 -4.61
N PHE A 28 5.72 17.58 -3.77
CA PHE A 28 6.95 16.92 -4.20
C PHE A 28 6.68 15.53 -4.78
N ALA A 29 5.85 14.73 -4.09
CA ALA A 29 5.46 13.40 -4.58
C ALA A 29 4.75 13.48 -5.93
N GLY A 30 3.82 14.42 -6.10
CA GLY A 30 3.13 14.68 -7.37
C GLY A 30 4.10 14.94 -8.52
N ALA A 31 5.19 15.65 -8.26
CA ALA A 31 6.19 15.97 -9.29
C ALA A 31 7.09 14.77 -9.66
N VAL A 32 7.46 13.90 -8.72
CA VAL A 32 8.55 12.94 -8.97
C VAL A 32 8.26 11.48 -8.58
N ALA A 33 7.32 11.22 -7.66
CA ALA A 33 7.10 9.89 -7.14
C ALA A 33 6.24 9.03 -8.07
N ASP A 34 6.53 7.75 -8.12
CA ASP A 34 5.70 6.74 -8.75
C ASP A 34 4.75 6.11 -7.73
N VAL A 35 5.20 6.02 -6.48
CA VAL A 35 4.45 5.41 -5.37
C VAL A 35 4.58 6.29 -4.12
N VAL A 36 3.51 6.43 -3.37
CA VAL A 36 3.51 7.08 -2.07
C VAL A 36 3.08 6.10 -0.98
N PHE A 37 3.93 5.93 0.02
CA PHE A 37 3.58 5.29 1.28
C PHE A 37 2.94 6.33 2.21
N GLY A 38 1.79 6.00 2.80
CA GLY A 38 1.06 6.86 3.72
C GLY A 38 0.68 6.16 5.01
N ALA A 39 0.53 6.97 6.05
CA ALA A 39 0.00 6.57 7.35
C ALA A 39 -1.39 7.22 7.49
N VAL A 40 -2.44 6.48 7.19
CA VAL A 40 -3.84 6.96 7.22
C VAL A 40 -4.73 5.89 7.86
N PRO A 41 -5.12 6.06 9.13
CA PRO A 41 -5.96 5.10 9.82
C PRO A 41 -7.37 5.03 9.23
N ASP A 42 -7.94 6.18 8.88
CA ASP A 42 -9.33 6.31 8.48
C ASP A 42 -9.55 6.20 6.97
N LEU A 43 -10.74 5.73 6.59
CA LEU A 43 -11.13 5.58 5.19
C LEU A 43 -11.27 6.93 4.48
N GLU A 44 -11.88 7.89 5.16
CA GLU A 44 -12.12 9.24 4.61
C GLU A 44 -10.79 9.94 4.32
N ASP A 45 -9.85 9.90 5.26
CA ASP A 45 -8.51 10.44 5.10
C ASP A 45 -7.74 9.76 3.96
N ALA A 46 -7.91 8.45 3.79
CA ALA A 46 -7.29 7.72 2.69
C ALA A 46 -7.83 8.16 1.31
N VAL A 47 -9.14 8.35 1.21
CA VAL A 47 -9.78 8.90 -0.01
C VAL A 47 -9.25 10.31 -0.31
N ALA A 48 -9.22 11.19 0.71
CA ALA A 48 -8.75 12.55 0.56
C ALA A 48 -7.26 12.61 0.18
N GLN A 49 -6.42 11.83 0.82
CA GLN A 49 -4.98 11.80 0.51
C GLN A 49 -4.70 11.27 -0.90
N ARG A 50 -5.39 10.19 -1.30
CA ARG A 50 -5.25 9.68 -2.67
C ARG A 50 -5.67 10.72 -3.71
N ALA A 51 -6.77 11.44 -3.50
CA ALA A 51 -7.22 12.51 -4.38
C ALA A 51 -6.16 13.64 -4.45
N ALA A 52 -5.67 14.12 -3.31
CA ALA A 52 -4.67 15.17 -3.25
C ALA A 52 -3.36 14.81 -3.98
N LEU A 53 -2.92 13.55 -3.90
CA LEU A 53 -1.74 13.06 -4.62
C LEU A 53 -1.96 13.08 -6.13
N ARG A 54 -3.13 12.70 -6.61
CA ARG A 54 -3.47 12.70 -8.04
C ARG A 54 -3.58 14.13 -8.59
N ASP A 55 -4.20 15.03 -7.83
CA ASP A 55 -4.28 16.44 -8.17
C ASP A 55 -2.88 17.08 -8.23
N ALA A 56 -2.00 16.74 -7.30
CA ALA A 56 -0.61 17.20 -7.32
C ALA A 56 0.18 16.66 -8.52
N ALA A 57 -0.06 15.42 -8.95
CA ALA A 57 0.54 14.88 -10.17
C ALA A 57 0.09 15.65 -11.41
N VAL A 58 -1.22 15.93 -11.53
CA VAL A 58 -1.78 16.73 -12.63
C VAL A 58 -1.23 18.16 -12.62
N ALA A 59 -1.16 18.79 -11.45
CA ALA A 59 -0.56 20.12 -11.31
C ALA A 59 0.92 20.18 -11.72
N ALA A 60 1.63 19.07 -11.60
CA ALA A 60 3.02 18.90 -12.04
C ALA A 60 3.15 18.48 -13.52
N GLY A 61 2.04 18.46 -14.29
CA GLY A 61 2.04 18.11 -15.72
C GLY A 61 2.13 16.59 -15.99
N ARG A 62 1.77 15.77 -15.01
CA ARG A 62 1.69 14.29 -15.14
C ARG A 62 0.23 13.84 -15.23
N GLU A 63 0.03 12.58 -15.57
CA GLU A 63 -1.30 11.99 -15.47
C GLU A 63 -1.63 11.62 -14.02
N ALA A 64 -2.91 11.68 -13.65
CA ALA A 64 -3.37 11.30 -12.31
C ALA A 64 -3.00 9.85 -11.93
N ASP A 65 -2.95 8.97 -12.93
CA ASP A 65 -2.61 7.55 -12.76
C ASP A 65 -1.09 7.25 -12.78
N ASP A 66 -0.24 8.27 -12.91
CA ASP A 66 1.22 8.09 -12.82
C ASP A 66 1.73 7.96 -11.38
N ILE A 67 0.84 8.16 -10.40
CA ILE A 67 1.15 8.02 -8.98
C ILE A 67 0.22 6.99 -8.32
N ARG A 68 0.80 6.11 -7.51
CA ARG A 68 0.08 5.09 -6.75
C ARG A 68 0.14 5.41 -5.27
N PHE A 69 -1.00 5.27 -4.58
CA PHE A 69 -1.09 5.44 -3.14
C PHE A 69 -1.18 4.07 -2.46
N LEU A 70 -0.16 3.71 -1.67
CA LEU A 70 -0.03 2.45 -0.94
C LEU A 70 0.11 2.73 0.56
N PRO A 71 -0.99 2.93 1.30
CA PRO A 71 -0.92 3.10 2.74
C PRO A 71 -0.42 1.84 3.44
N GLY A 72 0.15 2.02 4.64
CA GLY A 72 0.50 0.92 5.53
C GLY A 72 -0.76 0.27 6.09
N LEU A 73 -0.91 -1.04 5.90
CA LEU A 73 -1.90 -1.87 6.55
C LEU A 73 -1.23 -2.67 7.67
N ASN A 74 -1.42 -2.19 8.90
CA ASN A 74 -1.02 -2.91 10.09
C ASN A 74 -2.08 -3.97 10.41
N MET A 75 -1.65 -5.21 10.66
CA MET A 75 -2.58 -6.29 10.92
C MET A 75 -2.08 -7.21 12.02
N VAL A 76 -2.98 -7.57 12.94
CA VAL A 76 -2.77 -8.60 13.95
C VAL A 76 -3.78 -9.71 13.69
N LEU A 77 -3.27 -10.86 13.26
CA LEU A 77 -4.08 -11.96 12.77
C LEU A 77 -4.02 -13.16 13.72
N ALA A 78 -5.16 -13.81 13.89
CA ALA A 78 -5.30 -15.11 14.53
C ALA A 78 -6.45 -15.90 13.89
N ASP A 79 -6.68 -17.13 14.35
CA ASP A 79 -7.76 -17.99 13.86
C ASP A 79 -9.14 -17.53 14.32
N SER A 80 -9.20 -16.67 15.35
CA SER A 80 -10.43 -16.04 15.83
C SER A 80 -10.18 -14.56 16.18
N ARG A 81 -11.27 -13.76 16.17
CA ARG A 81 -11.22 -12.36 16.60
C ARG A 81 -10.84 -12.21 18.07
N GLU A 82 -11.29 -13.13 18.91
CA GLU A 82 -10.98 -13.14 20.35
C GLU A 82 -9.46 -13.31 20.55
N GLU A 83 -8.85 -14.28 19.89
CA GLU A 83 -7.43 -14.54 19.96
C GLU A 83 -6.61 -13.38 19.37
N ALA A 84 -7.04 -12.81 18.23
CA ALA A 84 -6.38 -11.66 17.62
C ALA A 84 -6.36 -10.45 18.57
N ASN A 85 -7.47 -10.17 19.25
CA ASN A 85 -7.54 -9.10 20.26
C ASN A 85 -6.58 -9.35 21.42
N ALA A 86 -6.53 -10.57 21.96
CA ALA A 86 -5.60 -10.92 23.03
C ALA A 86 -4.13 -10.73 22.61
N VAL A 87 -3.79 -11.10 21.37
CA VAL A 87 -2.46 -10.86 20.79
C VAL A 87 -2.18 -9.36 20.64
N ALA A 88 -3.12 -8.58 20.15
CA ALA A 88 -2.97 -7.13 19.99
C ALA A 88 -2.72 -6.42 21.33
N GLU A 89 -3.51 -6.77 22.36
CA GLU A 89 -3.34 -6.22 23.71
C GLU A 89 -1.97 -6.56 24.31
N SER A 90 -1.51 -7.80 24.14
CA SER A 90 -0.23 -8.25 24.70
C SER A 90 0.99 -7.69 23.96
N SER A 91 0.85 -7.40 22.67
CA SER A 91 1.94 -6.89 21.83
C SER A 91 2.07 -5.37 21.79
N GLY A 92 1.09 -4.64 22.35
CA GLY A 92 1.11 -3.17 22.39
C GLY A 92 1.05 -2.54 20.99
N VAL A 93 0.34 -3.12 20.07
CA VAL A 93 0.20 -2.59 18.70
C VAL A 93 -0.50 -1.22 18.74
N ASP A 94 0.16 -0.21 18.19
CA ASP A 94 -0.43 1.12 18.03
C ASP A 94 -1.31 1.17 16.78
N ALA A 95 -2.62 1.27 16.99
CA ALA A 95 -3.61 1.37 15.92
C ALA A 95 -3.88 2.81 15.44
N THR A 96 -3.21 3.81 16.02
CA THR A 96 -3.52 5.23 15.75
C THR A 96 -2.82 5.80 14.53
N LEU A 97 -1.69 5.24 14.14
CA LEU A 97 -0.86 5.78 13.06
C LEU A 97 -1.22 5.20 11.69
N HIS A 98 -1.42 3.91 11.62
CA HIS A 98 -1.71 3.20 10.37
C HIS A 98 -3.13 2.64 10.36
N TRP A 99 -3.66 2.44 9.17
CA TRP A 99 -4.81 1.58 8.99
C TRP A 99 -4.53 0.21 9.64
N THR A 100 -5.26 -0.11 10.69
CA THR A 100 -5.03 -1.31 11.50
C THR A 100 -6.24 -2.21 11.47
N VAL A 101 -6.02 -3.49 11.25
CA VAL A 101 -7.02 -4.55 11.35
C VAL A 101 -6.56 -5.59 12.36
N VAL A 102 -7.38 -5.85 13.37
CA VAL A 102 -7.20 -6.91 14.36
C VAL A 102 -8.30 -7.93 14.16
N GLY A 103 -7.98 -9.15 13.76
CA GLY A 103 -9.01 -10.15 13.47
C GLY A 103 -8.51 -11.37 12.70
N THR A 104 -9.40 -11.93 11.90
CA THR A 104 -9.14 -13.10 11.06
C THR A 104 -8.62 -12.68 9.67
N PRO A 105 -8.12 -13.62 8.86
CA PRO A 105 -7.77 -13.36 7.46
C PRO A 105 -8.92 -12.79 6.63
N GLU A 106 -10.16 -13.21 6.88
CA GLU A 106 -11.35 -12.68 6.23
C GLU A 106 -11.59 -11.21 6.60
N ASP A 107 -11.41 -10.84 7.87
CA ASP A 107 -11.56 -9.44 8.32
C ASP A 107 -10.59 -8.50 7.59
N VAL A 108 -9.37 -8.95 7.36
CA VAL A 108 -8.39 -8.17 6.56
C VAL A 108 -8.82 -8.06 5.11
N ALA A 109 -9.28 -9.16 4.51
CA ALA A 109 -9.73 -9.14 3.12
C ALA A 109 -10.94 -8.23 2.92
N ASP A 110 -11.92 -8.26 3.84
CA ASP A 110 -13.10 -7.37 3.83
C ASP A 110 -12.68 -5.89 3.95
N ALA A 111 -11.74 -5.59 4.83
CA ALA A 111 -11.22 -4.24 5.01
C ALA A 111 -10.46 -3.72 3.77
N VAL A 112 -9.73 -4.58 3.07
CA VAL A 112 -9.05 -4.25 1.80
C VAL A 112 -10.07 -4.01 0.70
N GLU A 113 -11.08 -4.87 0.58
CA GLU A 113 -12.16 -4.75 -0.41
C GLU A 113 -12.91 -3.43 -0.25
N ALA A 114 -13.32 -3.09 0.97
CA ALA A 114 -14.01 -1.85 1.28
C ALA A 114 -13.20 -0.59 0.86
N ARG A 115 -11.88 -0.59 1.09
CA ARG A 115 -11.02 0.52 0.67
C ARG A 115 -10.79 0.56 -0.85
N ALA A 116 -10.74 -0.59 -1.50
CA ALA A 116 -10.63 -0.68 -2.95
C ALA A 116 -11.91 -0.16 -3.64
N GLU A 117 -13.09 -0.58 -3.16
CA GLU A 117 -14.40 -0.12 -3.64
C GLU A 117 -14.58 1.39 -3.47
N ALA A 118 -14.16 1.94 -2.32
CA ALA A 118 -14.16 3.37 -2.06
C ALA A 118 -13.11 4.15 -2.87
N ARG A 119 -12.28 3.47 -3.67
CA ARG A 119 -11.14 4.07 -4.39
C ARG A 119 -10.19 4.86 -3.48
N ALA A 120 -10.02 4.38 -2.24
CA ALA A 120 -9.16 5.00 -1.23
C ALA A 120 -7.68 4.63 -1.41
N ILE A 121 -7.40 3.52 -2.11
CA ILE A 121 -6.05 2.96 -2.25
C ILE A 121 -5.83 2.43 -3.68
N ASP A 122 -4.57 2.32 -4.08
CA ASP A 122 -4.14 1.59 -5.30
C ASP A 122 -3.50 0.23 -4.94
N GLY A 123 -3.33 -0.04 -3.68
CA GLY A 123 -2.76 -1.21 -3.04
C GLY A 123 -2.40 -0.87 -1.60
N PHE A 124 -1.60 -1.68 -0.95
CA PHE A 124 -1.14 -1.42 0.42
C PHE A 124 0.24 -2.00 0.67
N ILE A 125 0.92 -1.50 1.70
CA ILE A 125 2.14 -2.10 2.25
C ILE A 125 1.75 -2.90 3.48
N ALA A 126 1.94 -4.22 3.42
CA ALA A 126 1.59 -5.12 4.51
C ALA A 126 2.56 -4.98 5.68
N LEU A 127 2.03 -4.77 6.86
CA LEU A 127 2.75 -4.65 8.12
C LEU A 127 2.18 -5.69 9.13
N PRO A 128 2.36 -7.00 8.88
CA PRO A 128 1.86 -8.01 9.80
C PRO A 128 2.63 -7.95 11.12
N GLY A 129 1.91 -7.78 12.22
CA GLY A 129 2.44 -7.57 13.55
C GLY A 129 1.86 -8.51 14.60
N GLY A 130 2.21 -8.27 15.85
CA GLY A 130 1.70 -8.99 17.02
C GLY A 130 2.33 -10.36 17.25
N SER A 131 2.42 -11.21 16.25
CA SER A 131 2.99 -12.56 16.38
C SER A 131 3.55 -13.10 15.07
N ARG A 132 4.34 -14.17 15.15
CA ARG A 132 4.79 -14.93 13.97
C ARG A 132 3.60 -15.51 13.21
N ASN A 133 2.59 -16.00 13.92
CA ASN A 133 1.39 -16.55 13.33
C ASN A 133 0.65 -15.54 12.45
N SER A 134 0.65 -14.27 12.83
CA SER A 134 0.07 -13.18 12.02
C SER A 134 0.72 -13.08 10.64
N VAL A 135 2.03 -13.27 10.55
CA VAL A 135 2.76 -13.29 9.27
C VAL A 135 2.37 -14.51 8.44
N ASP A 136 2.34 -15.68 9.07
CA ASP A 136 2.03 -16.94 8.39
C ASP A 136 0.58 -16.91 7.87
N LEU A 137 -0.40 -16.45 8.68
CA LEU A 137 -1.79 -16.27 8.26
C LEU A 137 -1.94 -15.25 7.11
N PHE A 138 -1.17 -14.16 7.13
CA PHE A 138 -1.18 -13.21 6.03
C PHE A 138 -0.72 -13.87 4.71
N LEU A 139 0.39 -14.58 4.73
CA LEU A 139 0.98 -15.18 3.53
C LEU A 139 0.13 -16.35 3.01
N ASP A 140 -0.36 -17.20 3.90
CA ASP A 140 -1.02 -18.44 3.52
C ASP A 140 -2.53 -18.28 3.25
N GLN A 141 -3.18 -17.29 3.89
CA GLN A 141 -4.62 -17.14 3.80
C GLN A 141 -5.04 -15.79 3.20
N VAL A 142 -4.65 -14.64 3.78
CA VAL A 142 -5.09 -13.32 3.27
C VAL A 142 -4.73 -13.14 1.80
N VAL A 143 -3.50 -13.45 1.43
CA VAL A 143 -3.00 -13.36 0.05
C VAL A 143 -3.85 -14.18 -0.91
N GLN A 144 -4.29 -15.37 -0.49
CA GLN A 144 -5.12 -16.26 -1.31
C GLN A 144 -6.58 -15.77 -1.38
N ILE A 145 -7.14 -15.22 -0.28
CA ILE A 145 -8.47 -14.63 -0.28
C ILE A 145 -8.53 -13.44 -1.24
N LEU A 146 -7.56 -12.53 -1.14
CA LEU A 146 -7.48 -11.37 -2.04
C LEU A 146 -7.34 -11.77 -3.52
N ALA A 147 -6.61 -12.84 -3.81
CA ALA A 147 -6.50 -13.37 -5.18
C ALA A 147 -7.83 -13.91 -5.69
N ARG A 148 -8.55 -14.70 -4.87
CA ARG A 148 -9.88 -15.22 -5.23
C ARG A 148 -10.93 -14.12 -5.44
N ARG A 149 -10.82 -13.01 -4.71
CA ARG A 149 -11.70 -11.82 -4.85
C ARG A 149 -11.29 -10.90 -6.02
N GLY A 150 -10.20 -11.22 -6.74
CA GLY A 150 -9.69 -10.38 -7.83
C GLY A 150 -9.02 -9.07 -7.37
N LEU A 151 -8.75 -8.94 -6.06
CA LEU A 151 -8.10 -7.77 -5.46
C LEU A 151 -6.58 -7.85 -5.51
N ARG A 152 -6.05 -9.00 -5.89
CA ARG A 152 -4.63 -9.25 -6.11
C ARG A 152 -4.43 -10.06 -7.38
N ARG A 153 -3.35 -9.76 -8.10
CA ARG A 153 -2.93 -10.61 -9.22
C ARG A 153 -2.60 -12.03 -8.75
N ASP A 154 -2.91 -13.00 -9.56
CA ASP A 154 -2.58 -14.42 -9.40
C ASP A 154 -1.18 -14.79 -9.89
N GLY A 155 -0.52 -13.89 -10.63
CA GLY A 155 0.82 -14.07 -11.17
C GLY A 155 1.45 -12.78 -11.66
N TYR A 156 2.71 -12.87 -12.07
CA TYR A 156 3.45 -11.76 -12.66
C TYR A 156 3.40 -11.86 -14.18
N ARG A 157 2.94 -10.79 -14.86
CA ARG A 157 2.79 -10.75 -16.33
C ARG A 157 3.89 -9.95 -17.03
N GLY A 158 4.76 -9.29 -16.29
CA GLY A 158 5.85 -8.47 -16.79
C GLY A 158 7.22 -8.97 -16.32
N ASN A 159 8.26 -8.27 -16.75
CA ASN A 159 9.64 -8.58 -16.40
C ASN A 159 10.28 -7.51 -15.50
N THR A 160 9.58 -6.42 -15.22
CA THR A 160 10.09 -5.29 -14.45
C THR A 160 9.18 -4.96 -13.27
N LEU A 161 9.76 -4.35 -12.23
CA LEU A 161 8.98 -3.87 -11.08
C LEU A 161 7.95 -2.82 -11.50
N ARG A 162 8.29 -1.94 -12.47
CA ARG A 162 7.36 -0.92 -12.97
C ARG A 162 6.10 -1.55 -13.55
N GLU A 163 6.25 -2.56 -14.41
CA GLU A 163 5.11 -3.31 -14.99
C GLU A 163 4.28 -3.98 -13.90
N HIS A 164 4.93 -4.55 -12.88
CA HIS A 164 4.22 -5.19 -11.76
C HIS A 164 3.46 -4.20 -10.88
N LEU A 165 3.89 -2.94 -10.82
CA LEU A 165 3.18 -1.86 -10.12
C LEU A 165 2.16 -1.14 -11.01
N GLY A 166 2.03 -1.54 -12.28
CA GLY A 166 1.13 -0.89 -13.24
C GLY A 166 1.55 0.54 -13.56
N LEU A 167 2.85 0.83 -13.48
CA LEU A 167 3.42 2.14 -13.80
C LEU A 167 3.76 2.21 -15.29
N ARG A 168 3.57 3.38 -15.87
CA ARG A 168 4.01 3.64 -17.25
C ARG A 168 5.53 3.59 -17.38
N GLY A 169 6.01 3.19 -18.54
CA GLY A 169 7.43 3.11 -18.87
C GLY A 169 8.09 4.48 -19.04
#